data_3fc557c12bc067d9b746b72e07b59536
#
_entry.id   3fc557c12bc067d9b746b72e07b59536
#
_cell.length_a   1.000
_cell.length_b   1.000
_cell.length_c   1.000
_cell.angle_alpha   90.00
_cell.angle_beta   90.00
_cell.angle_gamma   90.00
#
_symmetry.space_group_name_H-M   'P 1'
#
loop_
_entity.id
_entity.type
_entity.pdbx_description
1 polymer ?
#
loop_
_entity_poly.entity_id
_entity_poly.type
_entity_poly.pdbx_seq_one_letter_code
_entity_poly.pdbx_strand_id
1 'polypeptide(L)'
;MEEEQLFSKIDIIKLFWIYFFNEIKNLNINRIKAYLKIQLIIFFLLIVILPLRYNILLCTVAKEENKYIKEFVNHYKKLKIKKIIIYDNNDIEGENFNDILKDELKNNFVKIINYRGVERPQIKAFNDCYKRYNQKYDWIAFYDIDEFLHIINFTNINEFLSLPRFKKCQSILNPLINR
;
A
#
# COMPACT_ATOMS: atom_id res chain seq x y z
N MET A 1 21.11 -3.85 -5.45
CA MET A 1 19.65 -3.76 -5.71
C MET A 1 19.23 -2.42 -5.18
N GLU A 2 19.01 -1.52 -6.13
CA GLU A 2 18.67 -0.13 -5.85
C GLU A 2 17.28 -0.10 -5.19
N GLU A 3 17.21 0.52 -4.02
CA GLU A 3 15.98 0.95 -3.43
C GLU A 3 15.39 2.01 -4.38
N GLU A 4 14.43 1.63 -5.21
CA GLU A 4 13.52 2.60 -5.78
C GLU A 4 12.73 3.22 -4.62
N GLN A 5 13.28 4.25 -4.03
CA GLN A 5 12.53 5.15 -3.18
C GLN A 5 11.44 5.78 -4.04
N LEU A 6 10.25 5.27 -3.84
CA LEU A 6 9.06 5.81 -4.48
C LEU A 6 8.80 7.20 -3.87
N PHE A 7 9.26 8.24 -4.54
CA PHE A 7 9.02 9.62 -4.11
C PHE A 7 7.52 9.87 -3.92
N SER A 8 7.14 10.38 -2.77
CA SER A 8 5.76 10.81 -2.52
C SER A 8 5.43 12.03 -3.41
N LYS A 9 4.13 12.31 -3.64
CA LYS A 9 3.73 13.56 -4.33
C LYS A 9 4.34 14.81 -3.66
N ILE A 10 4.48 14.77 -2.34
CA ILE A 10 5.04 15.86 -1.55
C ILE A 10 6.52 16.05 -1.88
N ASP A 11 7.28 14.96 -2.06
CA ASP A 11 8.70 15.04 -2.39
C ASP A 11 8.91 15.58 -3.81
N ILE A 12 8.08 15.17 -4.77
CA ILE A 12 8.12 15.70 -6.13
C ILE A 12 7.81 17.21 -6.14
N ILE A 13 6.82 17.64 -5.36
CA ILE A 13 6.46 19.06 -5.22
C ILE A 13 7.62 19.85 -4.61
N LYS A 14 8.27 19.33 -3.56
CA LYS A 14 9.43 19.98 -2.93
C LYS A 14 10.60 20.12 -3.91
N LEU A 15 10.95 19.04 -4.63
CA LEU A 15 12.01 19.07 -5.63
C LEU A 15 11.72 20.06 -6.75
N PHE A 16 10.46 20.10 -7.22
CA PHE A 16 10.02 21.09 -8.21
C PHE A 16 10.28 22.53 -7.74
N TRP A 17 9.90 22.89 -6.50
CA TRP A 17 10.11 24.22 -5.97
C TRP A 17 11.58 24.57 -5.76
N ILE A 18 12.43 23.63 -5.32
CA ILE A 18 13.88 23.82 -5.17
C ILE A 18 14.51 24.12 -6.54
N TYR A 19 14.20 23.31 -7.56
CA TYR A 19 14.69 23.53 -8.93
C TYR A 19 14.21 24.86 -9.49
N PHE A 20 12.94 25.16 -9.32
CA PHE A 20 12.30 26.39 -9.76
C PHE A 20 13.00 27.66 -9.20
N PHE A 21 13.24 27.72 -7.89
CA PHE A 21 13.91 28.88 -7.28
C PHE A 21 15.36 29.03 -7.74
N ASN A 22 16.08 27.96 -8.02
CA ASN A 22 17.45 28.03 -8.52
C ASN A 22 17.53 28.59 -9.96
N GLU A 23 16.58 28.21 -10.82
CA GLU A 23 16.55 28.67 -12.20
C GLU A 23 16.14 30.13 -12.36
N ILE A 24 15.27 30.66 -11.50
CA ILE A 24 14.79 32.04 -11.58
C ILE A 24 15.87 33.09 -11.29
N LYS A 25 16.86 32.79 -10.45
CA LYS A 25 17.84 33.74 -9.96
C LYS A 25 18.60 34.50 -11.05
N ASN A 26 18.72 33.94 -12.25
CA ASN A 26 19.56 34.48 -13.34
C ASN A 26 18.76 34.93 -14.58
N LEU A 27 17.41 35.00 -14.51
CA LEU A 27 16.57 35.34 -15.66
C LEU A 27 16.08 36.81 -15.60
N ASN A 28 15.95 37.45 -16.77
CA ASN A 28 15.24 38.74 -16.87
C ASN A 28 13.73 38.58 -16.72
N ILE A 29 13.00 39.65 -16.41
CA ILE A 29 11.56 39.64 -16.05
C ILE A 29 10.68 38.97 -17.11
N ASN A 30 10.94 39.15 -18.40
CA ASN A 30 10.11 38.58 -19.45
C ASN A 30 10.33 37.06 -19.58
N ARG A 31 11.57 36.64 -19.46
CA ARG A 31 11.92 35.21 -19.44
C ARG A 31 11.37 34.52 -18.16
N ILE A 32 11.39 35.23 -17.02
CA ILE A 32 10.79 34.75 -15.77
C ILE A 32 9.28 34.46 -15.94
N LYS A 33 8.54 35.41 -16.55
CA LYS A 33 7.09 35.23 -16.79
C LYS A 33 6.78 34.02 -17.70
N ALA A 34 7.53 33.86 -18.79
CA ALA A 34 7.36 32.72 -19.70
C ALA A 34 7.71 31.38 -19.01
N TYR A 35 8.81 31.36 -18.26
CA TYR A 35 9.26 30.19 -17.51
C TYR A 35 8.24 29.80 -16.42
N LEU A 36 7.72 30.76 -15.64
CA LEU A 36 6.66 30.57 -14.68
C LEU A 36 5.42 29.91 -15.28
N LYS A 37 5.00 30.38 -16.46
CA LYS A 37 3.81 29.84 -17.14
C LYS A 37 4.01 28.38 -17.54
N ILE A 38 5.18 28.06 -18.08
CA ILE A 38 5.52 26.67 -18.48
C ILE A 38 5.60 25.76 -17.24
N GLN A 39 6.24 26.23 -16.17
CA GLN A 39 6.39 25.47 -14.95
C GLN A 39 5.06 25.22 -14.22
N LEU A 40 4.14 26.19 -14.25
CA LEU A 40 2.78 26.02 -13.74
C LEU A 40 2.01 24.97 -14.53
N ILE A 41 2.15 24.94 -15.86
CA ILE A 41 1.52 23.93 -16.71
C ILE A 41 2.09 22.54 -16.38
N ILE A 42 3.41 22.40 -16.29
CA ILE A 42 4.07 21.13 -15.95
C ILE A 42 3.64 20.66 -14.55
N PHE A 43 3.61 21.56 -13.57
CA PHE A 43 3.16 21.28 -12.21
C PHE A 43 1.69 20.80 -12.19
N PHE A 44 0.81 21.48 -12.92
CA PHE A 44 -0.58 21.10 -13.04
C PHE A 44 -0.73 19.73 -13.71
N LEU A 45 0.02 19.46 -14.78
CA LEU A 45 0.05 18.17 -15.46
C LEU A 45 0.55 17.07 -14.52
N LEU A 46 1.59 17.30 -13.74
CA LEU A 46 2.09 16.34 -12.76
C LEU A 46 1.06 16.01 -11.68
N ILE A 47 0.33 17.01 -11.16
CA ILE A 47 -0.73 16.79 -10.17
C ILE A 47 -1.90 16.01 -10.76
N VAL A 48 -2.26 16.28 -12.01
CA VAL A 48 -3.41 15.64 -12.67
C VAL A 48 -3.07 14.23 -13.16
N ILE A 49 -1.85 14.05 -13.71
CA ILE A 49 -1.46 12.78 -14.35
C ILE A 49 -0.94 11.77 -13.32
N LEU A 50 -0.29 12.22 -12.22
CA LEU A 50 0.17 11.30 -11.19
C LEU A 50 -1.02 10.72 -10.43
N PRO A 51 -1.31 9.42 -10.57
CA PRO A 51 -2.38 8.79 -9.81
C PRO A 51 -2.12 8.94 -8.31
N LEU A 52 -3.16 9.19 -7.54
CA LEU A 52 -3.12 9.09 -6.09
C LEU A 52 -2.62 7.68 -5.73
N ARG A 53 -1.48 7.60 -5.08
CA ARG A 53 -0.96 6.32 -4.57
C ARG A 53 -1.25 6.25 -3.09
N TYR A 54 -2.17 5.38 -2.72
CA TYR A 54 -2.44 5.07 -1.33
C TYR A 54 -1.43 4.05 -0.81
N ASN A 55 -0.98 4.25 0.41
CA ASN A 55 -0.26 3.23 1.17
C ASN A 55 -1.30 2.29 1.77
N ILE A 56 -1.39 1.08 1.24
CA ILE A 56 -2.41 0.11 1.63
C ILE A 56 -1.74 -1.02 2.39
N LEU A 57 -2.20 -1.27 3.60
CA LEU A 57 -1.81 -2.39 4.44
C LEU A 57 -2.85 -3.50 4.32
N LEU A 58 -2.41 -4.74 4.32
CA LEU A 58 -3.29 -5.89 4.48
C LEU A 58 -2.92 -6.61 5.77
N CYS A 59 -3.92 -6.97 6.57
CA CYS A 59 -3.77 -7.74 7.79
C CYS A 59 -4.59 -9.02 7.69
N THR A 60 -3.96 -10.13 8.02
CA THR A 60 -4.57 -11.44 8.02
C THR A 60 -4.13 -12.26 9.23
N VAL A 61 -4.94 -13.25 9.60
CA VAL A 61 -4.59 -14.30 10.56
C VAL A 61 -4.42 -15.59 9.80
N ALA A 62 -3.37 -16.35 10.09
CA ALA A 62 -3.08 -17.60 9.40
C ALA A 62 -2.80 -18.73 10.39
N LYS A 63 -3.42 -19.88 10.16
CA LYS A 63 -3.16 -21.15 10.87
C LYS A 63 -3.21 -22.30 9.87
N GLU A 64 -2.15 -23.12 9.82
CA GLU A 64 -2.06 -24.30 8.94
C GLU A 64 -2.19 -23.97 7.44
N GLU A 65 -1.60 -22.83 7.02
CA GLU A 65 -1.76 -22.27 5.68
C GLU A 65 -0.47 -22.33 4.82
N ASN A 66 0.50 -23.17 5.19
CA ASN A 66 1.77 -23.29 4.44
C ASN A 66 1.55 -23.53 2.95
N LYS A 67 0.50 -24.25 2.60
CA LYS A 67 0.18 -24.59 1.21
C LYS A 67 -0.29 -23.38 0.39
N TYR A 68 -0.99 -22.44 1.00
CA TYR A 68 -1.69 -21.35 0.31
C TYR A 68 -1.09 -19.97 0.54
N ILE A 69 -0.35 -19.79 1.64
CA ILE A 69 0.18 -18.48 2.07
C ILE A 69 1.01 -17.77 1.00
N LYS A 70 1.80 -18.51 0.21
CA LYS A 70 2.63 -17.95 -0.86
C LYS A 70 1.78 -17.44 -2.02
N GLU A 71 0.72 -18.15 -2.38
CA GLU A 71 -0.22 -17.73 -3.43
C GLU A 71 -0.94 -16.45 -3.01
N PHE A 72 -1.47 -16.42 -1.79
CA PHE A 72 -2.11 -15.26 -1.19
C PHE A 72 -1.20 -14.02 -1.23
N VAL A 73 0.02 -14.14 -0.74
CA VAL A 73 1.01 -13.05 -0.72
C VAL A 73 1.34 -12.55 -2.13
N ASN A 74 1.52 -13.47 -3.09
CA ASN A 74 1.79 -13.13 -4.49
C ASN A 74 0.60 -12.44 -5.16
N HIS A 75 -0.63 -12.85 -4.86
CA HIS A 75 -1.84 -12.22 -5.38
C HIS A 75 -1.90 -10.74 -4.95
N TYR A 76 -1.77 -10.46 -3.66
CA TYR A 76 -1.84 -9.10 -3.14
C TYR A 76 -0.63 -8.23 -3.53
N LYS A 77 0.53 -8.85 -3.76
CA LYS A 77 1.69 -8.17 -4.35
C LYS A 77 1.40 -7.69 -5.78
N LYS A 78 0.72 -8.50 -6.61
CA LYS A 78 0.27 -8.11 -7.95
C LYS A 78 -0.73 -6.95 -7.90
N LEU A 79 -1.62 -6.92 -6.92
CA LEU A 79 -2.57 -5.82 -6.69
C LEU A 79 -1.93 -4.54 -6.16
N LYS A 80 -0.60 -4.52 -5.94
CA LYS A 80 0.17 -3.36 -5.45
C LYS A 80 -0.19 -2.95 -4.02
N ILE A 81 -0.56 -3.88 -3.17
CA ILE A 81 -0.57 -3.69 -1.72
C ILE A 81 0.84 -3.29 -1.26
N LYS A 82 0.96 -2.35 -0.34
CA LYS A 82 2.26 -1.87 0.13
C LYS A 82 2.94 -2.81 1.10
N LYS A 83 2.17 -3.47 1.97
CA LYS A 83 2.68 -4.38 3.01
C LYS A 83 1.59 -5.32 3.50
N ILE A 84 2.00 -6.52 3.91
CA ILE A 84 1.13 -7.52 4.53
C ILE A 84 1.62 -7.81 5.96
N ILE A 85 0.71 -7.80 6.92
CA ILE A 85 0.95 -8.26 8.29
C ILE A 85 0.23 -9.59 8.46
N ILE A 86 0.97 -10.63 8.78
CA ILE A 86 0.44 -11.97 9.04
C ILE A 86 0.54 -12.24 10.54
N TYR A 87 -0.59 -12.47 11.19
CA TYR A 87 -0.67 -12.92 12.56
C TYR A 87 -0.62 -14.45 12.56
N ASP A 88 0.54 -15.00 12.89
CA ASP A 88 0.81 -16.44 12.91
C ASP A 88 0.15 -17.08 14.14
N ASN A 89 -1.00 -17.71 13.95
CA ASN A 89 -1.74 -18.43 14.98
C ASN A 89 -1.56 -19.96 14.89
N ASN A 90 -0.49 -20.44 14.27
CA ASN A 90 -0.15 -21.86 14.28
C ASN A 90 0.03 -22.36 15.72
N ASP A 91 -0.09 -23.65 15.91
CA ASP A 91 0.28 -24.28 17.16
C ASP A 91 1.78 -24.06 17.45
N ILE A 92 2.21 -24.19 18.71
CA ILE A 92 3.58 -23.86 19.14
C ILE A 92 4.60 -24.67 18.32
N GLU A 93 4.36 -25.97 18.14
CA GLU A 93 5.18 -26.87 17.33
C GLU A 93 4.63 -27.09 15.91
N GLY A 94 3.70 -26.23 15.47
CA GLY A 94 3.04 -26.32 14.18
C GLY A 94 3.83 -25.72 13.03
N GLU A 95 3.14 -25.46 11.93
CA GLU A 95 3.69 -24.89 10.70
C GLU A 95 4.46 -23.58 10.95
N ASN A 96 5.38 -23.27 10.04
CA ASN A 96 6.19 -22.05 10.09
C ASN A 96 6.21 -21.38 8.72
N PHE A 97 5.84 -20.10 8.68
CA PHE A 97 5.77 -19.33 7.44
C PHE A 97 7.12 -18.68 7.05
N ASN A 98 8.12 -18.67 7.94
CA ASN A 98 9.37 -17.95 7.71
C ASN A 98 10.14 -18.47 6.49
N ASP A 99 10.21 -19.79 6.30
CA ASP A 99 10.95 -20.36 5.18
C ASP A 99 10.24 -20.14 3.85
N ILE A 100 8.90 -20.22 3.85
CA ILE A 100 8.07 -20.05 2.66
C ILE A 100 8.06 -18.60 2.19
N LEU A 101 8.10 -17.65 3.13
CA LEU A 101 8.03 -16.21 2.88
C LEU A 101 9.37 -15.48 3.07
N LYS A 102 10.49 -16.22 3.01
CA LYS A 102 11.84 -15.70 3.28
C LYS A 102 12.17 -14.43 2.48
N ASP A 103 11.85 -14.42 1.20
CA ASP A 103 12.13 -13.27 0.33
C ASP A 103 11.26 -12.06 0.68
N GLU A 104 9.97 -12.28 0.97
CA GLU A 104 9.03 -11.23 1.33
C GLU A 104 9.31 -10.65 2.72
N LEU A 105 9.85 -11.45 3.62
CA LEU A 105 10.35 -11.00 4.92
C LEU A 105 11.62 -10.16 4.77
N LYS A 106 12.58 -10.63 3.94
CA LYS A 106 13.86 -9.93 3.69
C LYS A 106 13.64 -8.56 3.06
N ASN A 107 12.72 -8.43 2.11
CA ASN A 107 12.41 -7.16 1.45
C ASN A 107 11.35 -6.33 2.19
N ASN A 108 10.96 -6.74 3.40
CA ASN A 108 10.02 -6.06 4.28
C ASN A 108 8.59 -5.88 3.69
N PHE A 109 8.23 -6.69 2.67
CA PHE A 109 6.88 -6.71 2.12
C PHE A 109 5.91 -7.45 3.05
N VAL A 110 6.36 -8.51 3.70
CA VAL A 110 5.63 -9.24 4.73
C VAL A 110 6.26 -9.01 6.10
N LYS A 111 5.43 -8.93 7.13
CA LYS A 111 5.84 -9.03 8.53
C LYS A 111 4.96 -10.06 9.23
N ILE A 112 5.59 -11.00 9.91
CA ILE A 112 4.91 -12.00 10.74
C ILE A 112 4.91 -11.52 12.19
N ILE A 113 3.77 -11.63 12.83
CA ILE A 113 3.58 -11.35 14.27
C ILE A 113 3.18 -12.67 14.92
N ASN A 114 3.93 -13.09 15.93
CA ASN A 114 3.62 -14.29 16.67
C ASN A 114 2.31 -14.11 17.46
N TYR A 115 1.34 -14.96 17.13
CA TYR A 115 0.02 -15.03 17.78
C TYR A 115 -0.33 -16.49 18.17
N ARG A 116 0.69 -17.37 18.24
CA ARG A 116 0.54 -18.78 18.58
C ARG A 116 -0.10 -18.95 19.94
N GLY A 117 -1.07 -19.84 20.06
CA GLY A 117 -1.80 -20.12 21.30
C GLY A 117 -2.81 -19.04 21.71
N VAL A 118 -3.03 -18.00 20.89
CA VAL A 118 -4.06 -16.99 21.17
C VAL A 118 -5.44 -17.53 20.80
N GLU A 119 -6.32 -17.62 21.78
CA GLU A 119 -7.72 -17.99 21.54
C GLU A 119 -8.50 -16.89 20.84
N ARG A 120 -9.37 -17.26 19.89
CA ARG A 120 -10.19 -16.34 19.08
C ARG A 120 -9.34 -15.19 18.51
N PRO A 121 -8.31 -15.53 17.71
CA PRO A 121 -7.25 -14.60 17.33
C PRO A 121 -7.73 -13.49 16.41
N GLN A 122 -8.71 -13.75 15.53
CA GLN A 122 -9.09 -12.88 14.42
C GLN A 122 -9.44 -11.46 14.88
N ILE A 123 -10.40 -11.30 15.79
CA ILE A 123 -10.82 -9.98 16.30
C ILE A 123 -9.68 -9.29 17.04
N LYS A 124 -8.90 -10.05 17.84
CA LYS A 124 -7.76 -9.51 18.58
C LYS A 124 -6.67 -9.01 17.64
N ALA A 125 -6.33 -9.79 16.62
CA ALA A 125 -5.32 -9.46 15.61
C ALA A 125 -5.74 -8.25 14.75
N PHE A 126 -6.98 -8.20 14.29
CA PHE A 126 -7.49 -7.08 13.51
C PHE A 126 -7.52 -5.78 14.29
N ASN A 127 -7.92 -5.84 15.57
CA ASN A 127 -7.86 -4.68 16.46
C ASN A 127 -6.40 -4.24 16.73
N ASP A 128 -5.48 -5.17 16.95
CA ASP A 128 -4.06 -4.86 17.12
C ASP A 128 -3.46 -4.23 15.86
N CYS A 129 -3.77 -4.80 14.68
CA CYS A 129 -3.35 -4.24 13.40
C CYS A 129 -3.87 -2.82 13.24
N TYR A 130 -5.16 -2.60 13.42
CA TYR A 130 -5.75 -1.27 13.31
C TYR A 130 -5.08 -0.27 14.26
N LYS A 131 -4.94 -0.59 15.54
CA LYS A 131 -4.32 0.28 16.54
C LYS A 131 -2.87 0.66 16.20
N ARG A 132 -2.08 -0.28 15.65
CA ARG A 132 -0.66 -0.03 15.32
C ARG A 132 -0.45 0.75 14.02
N TYR A 133 -1.36 0.65 13.07
CA TYR A 133 -1.11 1.06 11.70
C TYR A 133 -2.08 2.08 11.11
N ASN A 134 -3.22 2.40 11.77
CA ASN A 134 -4.25 3.31 11.25
C ASN A 134 -3.76 4.72 10.89
N GLN A 135 -2.66 5.19 11.52
CA GLN A 135 -2.07 6.49 11.23
C GLN A 135 -0.90 6.44 10.24
N LYS A 136 -0.49 5.22 9.82
CA LYS A 136 0.68 5.00 8.95
C LYS A 136 0.31 4.60 7.53
N TYR A 137 -0.92 4.16 7.34
CA TYR A 137 -1.44 3.70 6.07
C TYR A 137 -2.76 4.40 5.76
N ASP A 138 -2.99 4.69 4.48
CA ASP A 138 -4.21 5.36 4.03
C ASP A 138 -5.42 4.42 4.08
N TRP A 139 -5.17 3.12 3.85
CA TRP A 139 -6.17 2.06 3.92
C TRP A 139 -5.60 0.82 4.61
N ILE A 140 -6.44 0.16 5.39
CA ILE A 140 -6.14 -1.15 5.97
C ILE A 140 -7.21 -2.12 5.49
N ALA A 141 -6.78 -3.19 4.83
CA ALA A 141 -7.61 -4.29 4.40
C ALA A 141 -7.48 -5.46 5.37
N PHE A 142 -8.59 -6.16 5.60
CA PHE A 142 -8.66 -7.36 6.42
C PHE A 142 -9.25 -8.46 5.56
N TYR A 143 -8.48 -9.52 5.33
CA TYR A 143 -8.88 -10.68 4.52
C TYR A 143 -8.38 -11.95 5.19
N ASP A 144 -9.15 -13.03 5.06
CA ASP A 144 -8.70 -14.38 5.40
C ASP A 144 -7.80 -14.93 4.27
N ILE A 145 -7.01 -15.98 4.54
CA ILE A 145 -6.01 -16.49 3.59
C ILE A 145 -6.65 -17.06 2.31
N ASP A 146 -7.88 -17.50 2.38
CA ASP A 146 -8.66 -18.03 1.26
C ASP A 146 -9.47 -16.95 0.52
N GLU A 147 -9.41 -15.69 0.96
CA GLU A 147 -10.08 -14.58 0.34
C GLU A 147 -9.16 -13.85 -0.65
N PHE A 148 -9.57 -13.81 -1.93
CA PHE A 148 -8.84 -13.17 -3.01
C PHE A 148 -9.65 -12.02 -3.61
N LEU A 149 -9.21 -10.79 -3.38
CA LEU A 149 -9.86 -9.61 -3.96
C LEU A 149 -9.68 -9.59 -5.48
N HIS A 150 -10.79 -9.63 -6.21
CA HIS A 150 -10.83 -9.42 -7.66
C HIS A 150 -11.38 -8.04 -8.00
N ILE A 151 -10.58 -7.24 -8.70
CA ILE A 151 -10.95 -5.89 -9.11
C ILE A 151 -11.21 -5.90 -10.62
N ILE A 152 -12.49 -5.80 -10.99
CA ILE A 152 -12.90 -5.81 -12.39
C ILE A 152 -12.54 -4.45 -13.03
N ASN A 153 -11.93 -4.49 -14.22
CA ASN A 153 -11.52 -3.32 -15.03
C ASN A 153 -10.40 -2.45 -14.45
N PHE A 154 -9.67 -2.93 -13.45
CA PHE A 154 -8.51 -2.23 -12.90
C PHE A 154 -7.31 -3.17 -12.77
N THR A 155 -6.10 -2.67 -12.96
CA THR A 155 -4.87 -3.46 -12.87
C THR A 155 -4.32 -3.53 -11.45
N ASN A 156 -4.71 -2.57 -10.60
CA ASN A 156 -4.25 -2.50 -9.23
C ASN A 156 -5.27 -1.77 -8.32
N ILE A 157 -5.11 -1.97 -7.02
CA ILE A 157 -6.04 -1.45 -6.01
C ILE A 157 -6.01 0.09 -5.92
N ASN A 158 -4.88 0.74 -6.25
CA ASN A 158 -4.79 2.20 -6.22
C ASN A 158 -5.70 2.85 -7.27
N GLU A 159 -5.75 2.29 -8.48
CA GLU A 159 -6.65 2.76 -9.53
C GLU A 159 -8.11 2.65 -9.07
N PHE A 160 -8.48 1.52 -8.49
CA PHE A 160 -9.82 1.30 -7.96
C PHE A 160 -10.19 2.30 -6.85
N LEU A 161 -9.33 2.46 -5.84
CA LEU A 161 -9.58 3.37 -4.72
C LEU A 161 -9.50 4.86 -5.11
N SER A 162 -8.89 5.19 -6.25
CA SER A 162 -8.84 6.56 -6.77
C SER A 162 -10.16 7.04 -7.37
N LEU A 163 -11.15 6.16 -7.52
CA LEU A 163 -12.47 6.54 -8.03
C LEU A 163 -13.13 7.60 -7.13
N PRO A 164 -13.83 8.58 -7.72
CA PRO A 164 -14.47 9.67 -6.95
C PRO A 164 -15.39 9.20 -5.83
N ARG A 165 -16.07 8.07 -6.02
CA ARG A 165 -16.97 7.46 -5.03
C ARG A 165 -16.29 7.09 -3.71
N PHE A 166 -14.96 6.81 -3.72
CA PHE A 166 -14.23 6.41 -2.52
C PHE A 166 -13.55 7.57 -1.79
N LYS A 167 -13.49 8.77 -2.36
CA LYS A 167 -12.81 9.94 -1.76
C LYS A 167 -13.30 10.31 -0.37
N LYS A 168 -14.55 10.00 -0.04
CA LYS A 168 -15.18 10.30 1.27
C LYS A 168 -15.51 9.04 2.07
N CYS A 169 -15.10 7.84 1.58
CA CYS A 169 -15.37 6.60 2.29
C CYS A 169 -14.42 6.45 3.47
N GLN A 170 -14.97 6.08 4.62
CA GLN A 170 -14.21 5.67 5.80
C GLN A 170 -13.98 4.16 5.82
N SER A 171 -14.87 3.38 5.20
CA SER A 171 -14.75 1.94 5.05
C SER A 171 -15.45 1.47 3.78
N ILE A 172 -14.97 0.34 3.24
CA ILE A 172 -15.55 -0.35 2.10
C ILE A 172 -15.79 -1.79 2.54
N LEU A 173 -17.05 -2.21 2.51
CA LEU A 173 -17.40 -3.62 2.70
C LEU A 173 -17.36 -4.29 1.33
N ASN A 174 -16.60 -5.36 1.22
CA ASN A 174 -16.59 -6.22 0.03
C ASN A 174 -17.70 -7.27 0.21
N PRO A 175 -18.79 -7.23 -0.58
CA PRO A 175 -19.78 -8.30 -0.52
C PRO A 175 -19.13 -9.59 -0.98
N LEU A 176 -19.10 -10.62 -0.12
CA LEU A 176 -18.70 -11.96 -0.49
C LEU A 176 -19.69 -12.42 -1.59
N ILE A 177 -19.19 -12.59 -2.79
CA ILE A 177 -19.94 -13.28 -3.85
C ILE A 177 -19.76 -14.75 -3.56
N ASN A 178 -20.72 -15.32 -2.84
CA ASN A 178 -20.83 -16.77 -2.74
C ASN A 178 -21.03 -17.33 -4.15
N ARG A 179 -20.03 -18.03 -4.66
CA ARG A 179 -20.11 -18.87 -5.87
C ARG A 179 -20.44 -20.29 -5.50
#